data_2921e16dddc3730cb4d49c6a5c632ba0
#
_entry.id   2921e16dddc3730cb4d49c6a5c632ba0
#
_cell.length_a   1.000
_cell.length_b   1.000
_cell.length_c   1.000
_cell.angle_alpha   90.00
_cell.angle_beta   90.00
_cell.angle_gamma   90.00
#
_symmetry.space_group_name_H-M   'P 1'
#
loop_
_entity.id
_entity.type
_entity.pdbx_description
1 polymer ?
#
loop_
_entity_poly.entity_id
_entity_poly.type
_entity_poly.pdbx_seq_one_letter_code
_entity_poly.pdbx_strand_id
1 'polypeptide(L)'
;MKKRILLTGAGGRLGSYLREPLSKICTELVSTDIKKNIGKLNKNEKYISADLANFDQICEITKDVSFVCHFGALVDELPFNEMLGPNFIGSYNVWESARLNNCKRVIYASSIHAVGMYKRTKTLRPKTPHRADGFYGLSKCFTENLARMYFDKCGIESVCLRIATCSPCLLYTSPSPRDAHESRMPSSA
;
A
#
# COMPACT_ATOMS: atom_id res chain seq x y z
N MET A 1 2.71 25.60 7.03
CA MET A 1 3.37 24.39 7.54
C MET A 1 3.97 23.61 6.37
N LYS A 2 5.25 23.20 6.45
CA LYS A 2 5.85 22.33 5.45
C LYS A 2 5.10 20.98 5.45
N LYS A 3 4.55 20.58 4.30
CA LYS A 3 3.93 19.26 4.12
C LYS A 3 4.98 18.32 3.53
N ARG A 4 5.67 17.56 4.36
CA ARG A 4 6.57 16.51 3.92
C ARG A 4 5.81 15.19 3.86
N ILE A 5 5.86 14.51 2.72
CA ILE A 5 5.18 13.23 2.49
C ILE A 5 6.24 12.15 2.24
N LEU A 6 6.10 11.00 2.91
CA LEU A 6 6.86 9.79 2.60
C LEU A 6 6.00 8.88 1.72
N LEU A 7 6.54 8.46 0.60
CA LEU A 7 5.97 7.42 -0.28
C LEU A 7 6.87 6.19 -0.24
N THR A 8 6.38 5.09 0.31
CA THR A 8 7.07 3.79 0.23
C THR A 8 6.58 3.00 -0.97
N GLY A 9 7.42 2.14 -1.52
CA GLY A 9 7.12 1.42 -2.75
C GLY A 9 7.10 2.31 -3.99
N ALA A 10 7.88 3.41 -3.97
CA ALA A 10 7.91 4.45 -5.00
C ALA A 10 8.37 3.93 -6.37
N GLY A 11 9.14 2.84 -6.42
CA GLY A 11 9.56 2.16 -7.65
C GLY A 11 8.62 1.04 -8.11
N GLY A 12 7.54 0.78 -7.36
CA GLY A 12 6.50 -0.18 -7.71
C GLY A 12 5.50 0.36 -8.73
N ARG A 13 4.57 -0.50 -9.17
CA ARG A 13 3.55 -0.13 -10.17
C ARG A 13 2.73 1.09 -9.73
N LEU A 14 2.10 1.05 -8.56
CA LEU A 14 1.28 2.16 -8.07
C LEU A 14 2.12 3.34 -7.63
N GLY A 15 3.22 3.08 -6.91
CA GLY A 15 4.10 4.13 -6.39
C GLY A 15 4.64 5.03 -7.49
N SER A 16 5.07 4.47 -8.63
CA SER A 16 5.59 5.26 -9.74
C SER A 16 4.58 6.26 -10.30
N TYR A 17 3.30 5.92 -10.36
CA TYR A 17 2.23 6.84 -10.78
C TYR A 17 1.89 7.89 -9.72
N LEU A 18 2.13 7.61 -8.44
CA LEU A 18 1.80 8.52 -7.35
C LEU A 18 2.87 9.60 -7.13
N ARG A 19 4.09 9.41 -7.61
CA ARG A 19 5.20 10.34 -7.38
C ARG A 19 4.90 11.75 -7.88
N GLU A 20 4.46 11.89 -9.11
CA GLU A 20 4.17 13.21 -9.70
C GLU A 20 2.97 13.90 -9.01
N PRO A 21 1.78 13.28 -8.86
CA PRO A 21 0.67 13.94 -8.16
C PRO A 21 0.99 14.29 -6.71
N LEU A 22 1.71 13.44 -5.97
CA LEU A 22 2.11 13.73 -4.59
C LEU A 22 3.10 14.89 -4.52
N SER A 23 4.05 14.97 -5.45
CA SER A 23 5.00 16.09 -5.51
C SER A 23 4.32 17.44 -5.69
N LYS A 24 3.18 17.49 -6.38
CA LYS A 24 2.41 18.74 -6.62
C LYS A 24 1.67 19.26 -5.37
N ILE A 25 1.40 18.39 -4.40
CA ILE A 25 0.60 18.75 -3.21
C ILE A 25 1.42 18.82 -1.91
N CYS A 26 2.72 18.60 -1.97
CA CYS A 26 3.63 18.67 -0.83
C CYS A 26 4.78 19.64 -1.08
N THR A 27 5.45 20.07 0.00
CA THR A 27 6.67 20.87 -0.09
C THR A 27 7.89 20.02 -0.38
N GLU A 28 7.90 18.77 0.09
CA GLU A 28 8.95 17.78 -0.16
C GLU A 28 8.33 16.39 -0.19
N LEU A 29 8.61 15.63 -1.24
CA LEU A 29 8.28 14.23 -1.36
C LEU A 29 9.53 13.39 -1.06
N VAL A 30 9.48 12.55 -0.04
CA VAL A 30 10.48 11.52 0.21
C VAL A 30 9.96 10.22 -0.38
N SER A 31 10.61 9.74 -1.42
CA SER A 31 10.29 8.48 -2.08
C SER A 31 11.27 7.40 -1.64
N THR A 32 10.77 6.22 -1.28
CA THR A 32 11.61 5.08 -0.91
C THR A 32 11.15 3.78 -1.55
N ASP A 33 12.11 2.93 -1.85
CA ASP A 33 11.93 1.58 -2.38
C ASP A 33 13.20 0.77 -2.07
N ILE A 34 13.12 -0.56 -2.16
CA ILE A 34 14.32 -1.42 -2.06
C ILE A 34 15.21 -1.32 -3.32
N LYS A 35 14.67 -0.88 -4.44
CA LYS A 35 15.41 -0.66 -5.68
C LYS A 35 16.47 0.42 -5.49
N LYS A 36 17.61 0.28 -6.13
CA LYS A 36 18.68 1.32 -6.08
C LYS A 36 18.33 2.57 -6.89
N ASN A 37 17.44 2.45 -7.88
CA ASN A 37 17.05 3.53 -8.77
C ASN A 37 15.57 3.41 -9.15
N ILE A 38 14.85 4.52 -9.14
CA ILE A 38 13.43 4.62 -9.52
C ILE A 38 13.20 5.57 -10.70
N GLY A 39 14.25 5.90 -11.44
CA GLY A 39 14.19 6.81 -12.58
C GLY A 39 14.26 8.30 -12.21
N LYS A 40 13.86 9.17 -13.13
CA LYS A 40 13.88 10.62 -12.96
C LYS A 40 13.03 11.07 -11.77
N LEU A 41 13.58 11.94 -10.94
CA LEU A 41 12.90 12.53 -9.78
C LEU A 41 12.19 13.84 -10.16
N ASN A 42 11.12 14.16 -9.43
CA ASN A 42 10.47 15.47 -9.51
C ASN A 42 11.34 16.55 -8.81
N LYS A 43 11.06 17.82 -9.07
CA LYS A 43 11.87 18.95 -8.56
C LYS A 43 12.00 18.97 -7.03
N ASN A 44 10.95 18.60 -6.30
CA ASN A 44 10.89 18.57 -4.84
C ASN A 44 10.88 17.16 -4.29
N GLU A 45 11.34 16.17 -5.06
CA GLU A 45 11.40 14.77 -4.67
C GLU A 45 12.81 14.37 -4.29
N LYS A 46 12.96 13.71 -3.15
CA LYS A 46 14.18 13.07 -2.69
C LYS A 46 13.97 11.56 -2.66
N TYR A 47 14.91 10.82 -3.23
CA TYR A 47 14.89 9.36 -3.19
C TYR A 47 15.90 8.82 -2.17
N ILE A 48 15.48 7.87 -1.35
CA ILE A 48 16.32 7.15 -0.40
C ILE A 48 15.96 5.67 -0.52
N SER A 49 16.93 4.84 -0.93
CA SER A 49 16.73 3.38 -0.94
C SER A 49 16.69 2.87 0.49
N ALA A 50 15.64 2.14 0.84
CA ALA A 50 15.50 1.53 2.17
C ALA A 50 14.70 0.23 2.08
N ASP A 51 15.03 -0.70 2.98
CA ASP A 51 14.29 -1.93 3.21
C ASP A 51 13.24 -1.69 4.29
N LEU A 52 11.98 -1.98 3.97
CA LEU A 52 10.86 -1.89 4.92
C LEU A 52 11.07 -2.75 6.16
N ALA A 53 11.75 -3.88 6.04
CA ALA A 53 12.05 -4.75 7.17
C ALA A 53 13.13 -4.17 8.11
N ASN A 54 13.87 -3.14 7.68
CA ASN A 54 14.86 -2.47 8.50
C ASN A 54 14.26 -1.27 9.23
N PHE A 55 14.04 -1.44 10.53
CA PHE A 55 13.40 -0.41 11.37
C PHE A 55 14.15 0.92 11.38
N ASP A 56 15.48 0.88 11.54
CA ASP A 56 16.30 2.09 11.67
C ASP A 56 16.25 2.94 10.40
N GLN A 57 16.29 2.28 9.22
CA GLN A 57 16.16 2.96 7.94
C GLN A 57 14.79 3.65 7.80
N ILE A 58 13.70 2.94 8.15
CA ILE A 58 12.35 3.49 8.04
C ILE A 58 12.13 4.60 9.07
N CYS A 59 12.62 4.44 10.28
CA CYS A 59 12.54 5.48 11.32
C CYS A 59 13.27 6.76 10.90
N GLU A 60 14.46 6.64 10.32
CA GLU A 60 15.24 7.79 9.85
C GLU A 60 14.54 8.56 8.73
N ILE A 61 14.05 7.88 7.70
CA ILE A 61 13.39 8.54 6.56
C ILE A 61 12.00 9.11 6.92
N THR A 62 11.44 8.71 8.06
CA THR A 62 10.14 9.20 8.56
C THR A 62 10.28 10.48 9.40
N LYS A 63 11.50 10.93 9.70
CA LYS A 63 11.74 12.19 10.43
C LYS A 63 11.12 13.38 9.70
N ASP A 64 10.44 14.24 10.44
CA ASP A 64 9.75 15.44 9.94
C ASP A 64 8.67 15.18 8.87
N VAL A 65 8.24 13.93 8.70
CA VAL A 65 7.18 13.55 7.78
C VAL A 65 5.82 13.82 8.41
N SER A 66 4.96 14.51 7.68
CA SER A 66 3.58 14.78 8.14
C SER A 66 2.61 13.65 7.78
N PHE A 67 2.82 13.03 6.61
CA PHE A 67 1.94 11.99 6.06
C PHE A 67 2.76 10.88 5.41
N VAL A 68 2.35 9.64 5.61
CA VAL A 68 2.95 8.47 4.96
C VAL A 68 1.96 7.88 3.96
N CYS A 69 2.39 7.68 2.72
CA CYS A 69 1.72 6.88 1.70
C CYS A 69 2.43 5.53 1.62
N HIS A 70 1.89 4.51 2.29
CA HIS A 70 2.52 3.19 2.38
C HIS A 70 2.00 2.27 1.27
N PHE A 71 2.76 2.16 0.19
CA PHE A 71 2.49 1.35 -1.00
C PHE A 71 3.54 0.24 -1.22
N GLY A 72 4.57 0.20 -0.38
CA GLY A 72 5.60 -0.84 -0.43
C GLY A 72 5.10 -2.16 0.16
N ALA A 73 5.14 -3.22 -0.63
CA ALA A 73 4.84 -4.58 -0.23
C ALA A 73 5.23 -5.54 -1.37
N LEU A 74 5.41 -6.83 -1.07
CA LEU A 74 5.30 -7.88 -2.06
C LEU A 74 3.82 -8.12 -2.35
N VAL A 75 3.45 -8.17 -3.63
CA VAL A 75 2.05 -8.16 -4.07
C VAL A 75 1.57 -9.51 -4.62
N ASP A 76 2.51 -10.43 -4.88
CA ASP A 76 2.21 -11.78 -5.33
C ASP A 76 1.91 -12.70 -4.15
N GLU A 77 1.20 -13.80 -4.39
CA GLU A 77 1.02 -14.85 -3.39
C GLU A 77 2.32 -15.67 -3.29
N LEU A 78 3.08 -15.45 -2.24
CA LEU A 78 4.39 -16.05 -1.98
C LEU A 78 4.37 -16.85 -0.67
N PRO A 79 5.36 -17.72 -0.43
CA PRO A 79 5.54 -18.38 0.85
C PRO A 79 5.60 -17.36 2.01
N PHE A 80 5.02 -17.73 3.14
CA PHE A 80 4.90 -16.83 4.30
C PHE A 80 6.24 -16.20 4.71
N ASN A 81 7.33 -16.98 4.72
CA ASN A 81 8.65 -16.50 5.13
C ASN A 81 9.18 -15.37 4.23
N GLU A 82 8.87 -15.39 2.94
CA GLU A 82 9.26 -14.33 2.01
C GLU A 82 8.47 -13.04 2.26
N MET A 83 7.20 -13.18 2.62
CA MET A 83 6.31 -12.05 2.89
C MET A 83 6.49 -11.46 4.28
N LEU A 84 7.05 -12.22 5.23
CA LEU A 84 7.16 -11.83 6.63
C LEU A 84 7.90 -10.49 6.79
N GLY A 85 9.07 -10.36 6.18
CA GLY A 85 9.88 -9.14 6.23
C GLY A 85 9.14 -7.93 5.66
N PRO A 86 8.89 -7.87 4.34
CA PRO A 86 8.37 -6.67 3.70
C PRO A 86 6.91 -6.37 4.08
N ASN A 87 6.05 -7.38 4.26
CA ASN A 87 4.61 -7.15 4.41
C ASN A 87 4.16 -7.03 5.89
N PHE A 88 4.74 -7.80 6.79
CA PHE A 88 4.35 -7.79 8.21
C PHE A 88 5.27 -6.90 9.04
N ILE A 89 6.58 -7.20 9.05
CA ILE A 89 7.57 -6.40 9.79
C ILE A 89 7.64 -5.00 9.20
N GLY A 90 7.67 -4.87 7.87
CA GLY A 90 7.70 -3.58 7.18
C GLY A 90 6.48 -2.71 7.49
N SER A 91 5.28 -3.30 7.55
CA SER A 91 4.09 -2.58 7.99
C SER A 91 4.23 -2.11 9.44
N TYR A 92 4.64 -2.98 10.35
CA TYR A 92 4.90 -2.58 11.75
C TYR A 92 5.91 -1.42 11.81
N ASN A 93 7.03 -1.52 11.11
CA ASN A 93 8.07 -0.49 11.09
C ASN A 93 7.54 0.86 10.62
N VAL A 94 6.67 0.88 9.61
CA VAL A 94 6.05 2.12 9.12
C VAL A 94 5.17 2.77 10.17
N TRP A 95 4.28 2.01 10.85
CA TRP A 95 3.40 2.58 11.87
C TRP A 95 4.16 2.99 13.13
N GLU A 96 5.13 2.19 13.58
CA GLU A 96 5.93 2.54 14.74
C GLU A 96 6.82 3.76 14.47
N SER A 97 7.43 3.85 13.30
CA SER A 97 8.19 5.03 12.89
C SER A 97 7.29 6.28 12.79
N ALA A 98 6.07 6.11 12.26
CA ALA A 98 5.08 7.19 12.21
C ALA A 98 4.71 7.70 13.61
N ARG A 99 4.55 6.79 14.58
CA ARG A 99 4.31 7.13 15.99
C ARG A 99 5.45 7.91 16.62
N LEU A 100 6.68 7.40 16.47
CA LEU A 100 7.87 8.01 17.06
C LEU A 100 8.18 9.40 16.48
N ASN A 101 7.86 9.61 15.20
CA ASN A 101 8.08 10.87 14.50
C ASN A 101 6.84 11.78 14.43
N ASN A 102 5.79 11.49 15.21
CA ASN A 102 4.56 12.29 15.29
C ASN A 102 3.89 12.53 13.93
N CYS A 103 3.93 11.54 13.02
CA CYS A 103 3.19 11.60 11.76
C CYS A 103 1.68 11.64 12.04
N LYS A 104 0.97 12.44 11.27
CA LYS A 104 -0.47 12.65 11.48
C LYS A 104 -1.31 11.50 10.91
N ARG A 105 -0.93 11.00 9.73
CA ARG A 105 -1.76 10.03 9.01
C ARG A 105 -0.92 9.10 8.13
N VAL A 106 -1.36 7.85 8.07
CA VAL A 106 -0.86 6.85 7.12
C VAL A 106 -1.97 6.49 6.13
N ILE A 107 -1.68 6.59 4.83
CA ILE A 107 -2.55 6.11 3.75
C ILE A 107 -1.94 4.78 3.28
N TYR A 108 -2.69 3.71 3.39
CA TYR A 108 -2.21 2.36 3.15
C TYR A 108 -2.87 1.70 1.95
N ALA A 109 -2.06 1.12 1.08
CA ALA A 109 -2.50 0.27 -0.02
C ALA A 109 -2.89 -1.12 0.50
N SER A 110 -4.12 -1.24 1.02
CA SER A 110 -4.73 -2.53 1.28
C SER A 110 -5.22 -3.18 -0.01
N SER A 111 -5.93 -4.29 0.07
CA SER A 111 -6.36 -5.06 -1.09
C SER A 111 -7.74 -5.68 -0.87
N ILE A 112 -8.44 -5.96 -1.97
CA ILE A 112 -9.63 -6.82 -1.96
C ILE A 112 -9.32 -8.22 -1.46
N HIS A 113 -8.06 -8.69 -1.53
CA HIS A 113 -7.62 -9.96 -0.97
C HIS A 113 -7.79 -10.06 0.55
N ALA A 114 -7.90 -8.93 1.27
CA ALA A 114 -8.29 -8.92 2.69
C ALA A 114 -9.70 -9.48 2.93
N VAL A 115 -10.54 -9.55 1.89
CA VAL A 115 -11.92 -10.05 1.90
C VAL A 115 -12.18 -11.05 0.76
N GLY A 116 -11.13 -11.61 0.18
CA GLY A 116 -11.16 -12.40 -1.06
C GLY A 116 -11.94 -13.71 -0.97
N MET A 117 -12.08 -14.32 0.22
CA MET A 117 -12.84 -15.56 0.43
C MET A 117 -14.37 -15.37 0.47
N TYR A 118 -14.87 -14.16 0.35
CA TYR A 118 -16.30 -13.96 0.22
C TYR A 118 -16.81 -14.34 -1.18
N LYS A 119 -18.03 -14.89 -1.24
CA LYS A 119 -18.68 -15.19 -2.52
C LYS A 119 -18.84 -13.91 -3.35
N ARG A 120 -18.64 -13.99 -4.67
CA ARG A 120 -18.77 -12.84 -5.61
C ARG A 120 -20.15 -12.19 -5.60
N THR A 121 -21.18 -12.94 -5.23
CA THR A 121 -22.57 -12.45 -5.11
C THR A 121 -22.79 -11.57 -3.88
N LYS A 122 -21.83 -11.54 -2.93
CA LYS A 122 -21.97 -10.77 -1.70
C LYS A 122 -21.52 -9.32 -1.91
N THR A 123 -22.38 -8.36 -1.60
CA THR A 123 -21.99 -6.95 -1.52
C THR A 123 -21.11 -6.74 -0.29
N LEU A 124 -19.88 -6.27 -0.51
CA LEU A 124 -18.91 -5.96 0.53
C LEU A 124 -18.99 -4.47 0.88
N ARG A 125 -18.81 -4.16 2.15
CA ARG A 125 -18.79 -2.80 2.71
C ARG A 125 -17.49 -2.55 3.45
N PRO A 126 -17.11 -1.31 3.76
CA PRO A 126 -15.87 -1.02 4.50
C PRO A 126 -15.78 -1.77 5.85
N LYS A 127 -16.91 -1.98 6.53
CA LYS A 127 -17.00 -2.70 7.81
C LYS A 127 -17.17 -4.23 7.66
N THR A 128 -17.12 -4.78 6.43
CA THR A 128 -17.15 -6.25 6.26
C THR A 128 -15.93 -6.86 6.94
N PRO A 129 -16.12 -7.87 7.81
CA PRO A 129 -15.00 -8.54 8.50
C PRO A 129 -13.97 -9.09 7.51
N HIS A 130 -12.72 -9.16 7.94
CA HIS A 130 -11.65 -9.76 7.15
C HIS A 130 -11.91 -11.23 6.87
N ARG A 131 -11.58 -11.66 5.66
CA ARG A 131 -11.63 -13.04 5.21
C ARG A 131 -10.65 -13.22 4.06
N ALA A 132 -9.36 -13.27 4.41
CA ALA A 132 -8.27 -13.36 3.45
C ALA A 132 -8.34 -14.66 2.64
N ASP A 133 -7.88 -14.59 1.39
CA ASP A 133 -7.82 -15.70 0.44
C ASP A 133 -6.42 -16.29 0.27
N GLY A 134 -5.41 -15.72 0.92
CA GLY A 134 -4.02 -16.18 0.91
C GLY A 134 -3.15 -15.40 1.90
N PHE A 135 -1.85 -15.66 1.90
CA PHE A 135 -0.88 -14.96 2.78
C PHE A 135 -0.77 -13.47 2.44
N TYR A 136 -0.85 -13.12 1.15
CA TYR A 136 -0.91 -11.73 0.75
C TYR A 136 -2.14 -11.02 1.36
N GLY A 137 -3.33 -11.61 1.19
CA GLY A 137 -4.55 -11.10 1.81
C GLY A 137 -4.45 -11.03 3.33
N LEU A 138 -3.84 -12.05 3.98
CA LEU A 138 -3.60 -12.07 5.42
C LEU A 138 -2.71 -10.92 5.87
N SER A 139 -1.64 -10.61 5.12
CA SER A 139 -0.78 -9.47 5.43
C SER A 139 -1.53 -8.14 5.38
N LYS A 140 -2.51 -8.02 4.46
CA LYS A 140 -3.37 -6.83 4.38
C LYS A 140 -4.33 -6.73 5.57
N CYS A 141 -4.91 -7.85 6.00
CA CYS A 141 -5.72 -7.93 7.22
C CYS A 141 -4.92 -7.55 8.46
N PHE A 142 -3.70 -8.08 8.60
CA PHE A 142 -2.78 -7.73 9.68
C PHE A 142 -2.58 -6.21 9.75
N THR A 143 -2.25 -5.59 8.62
CA THR A 143 -1.95 -4.18 8.57
C THR A 143 -3.17 -3.29 8.80
N GLU A 144 -4.38 -3.68 8.33
CA GLU A 144 -5.62 -2.95 8.65
C GLU A 144 -5.92 -2.98 10.17
N ASN A 145 -5.70 -4.13 10.84
CA ASN A 145 -5.85 -4.24 12.28
C ASN A 145 -4.75 -3.48 13.04
N LEU A 146 -3.51 -3.51 12.54
CA LEU A 146 -2.41 -2.71 13.07
C LEU A 146 -2.74 -1.22 13.02
N ALA A 147 -3.22 -0.73 11.88
CA ALA A 147 -3.64 0.65 11.68
C ALA A 147 -4.73 1.06 12.70
N ARG A 148 -5.70 0.18 12.93
CA ARG A 148 -6.76 0.41 13.91
C ARG A 148 -6.21 0.49 15.33
N MET A 149 -5.32 -0.42 15.71
CA MET A 149 -4.67 -0.42 17.02
C MET A 149 -3.86 0.88 17.26
N TYR A 150 -3.10 1.34 16.27
CA TYR A 150 -2.33 2.59 16.39
C TYR A 150 -3.23 3.83 16.46
N PHE A 151 -4.38 3.81 15.80
CA PHE A 151 -5.37 4.87 15.98
C PHE A 151 -5.93 4.88 17.41
N ASP A 152 -6.39 3.72 17.90
CA ASP A 152 -7.03 3.62 19.23
C ASP A 152 -6.05 3.92 20.38
N LYS A 153 -4.76 3.56 20.23
CA LYS A 153 -3.74 3.76 21.27
C LYS A 153 -2.96 5.08 21.15
N CYS A 154 -2.71 5.53 19.95
CA CYS A 154 -1.76 6.62 19.68
C CYS A 154 -2.36 7.77 18.85
N GLY A 155 -3.61 7.66 18.40
CA GLY A 155 -4.28 8.70 17.62
C GLY A 155 -3.76 8.87 16.19
N ILE A 156 -2.94 7.93 15.65
CA ILE A 156 -2.47 8.00 14.28
C ILE A 156 -3.61 7.67 13.33
N GLU A 157 -4.06 8.66 12.59
CA GLU A 157 -5.11 8.45 11.59
C GLU A 157 -4.63 7.52 10.46
N SER A 158 -5.49 6.63 10.02
CA SER A 158 -5.17 5.72 8.92
C SER A 158 -6.32 5.60 7.94
N VAL A 159 -5.98 5.56 6.63
CA VAL A 159 -6.91 5.27 5.54
C VAL A 159 -6.41 4.03 4.82
N CYS A 160 -7.16 2.93 4.94
CA CYS A 160 -6.83 1.67 4.29
C CYS A 160 -7.65 1.54 3.00
N LEU A 161 -6.98 1.57 1.85
CA LEU A 161 -7.58 1.48 0.53
C LEU A 161 -7.57 0.02 0.07
N ARG A 162 -8.71 -0.67 0.12
CA ARG A 162 -8.86 -2.03 -0.43
C ARG A 162 -8.91 -1.96 -1.95
N ILE A 163 -7.73 -1.92 -2.56
CA ILE A 163 -7.54 -1.77 -4.00
C ILE A 163 -7.89 -3.10 -4.68
N ALA A 164 -8.71 -3.01 -5.74
CA ALA A 164 -9.02 -4.12 -6.63
C ALA A 164 -7.96 -4.21 -7.74
N THR A 165 -8.37 -4.28 -9.00
CA THR A 165 -7.46 -4.27 -10.13
C THR A 165 -7.01 -2.84 -10.42
N CYS A 166 -5.70 -2.63 -10.48
CA CYS A 166 -5.13 -1.39 -10.94
C CYS A 166 -4.26 -1.66 -12.15
N SER A 167 -4.76 -1.31 -13.32
CA SER A 167 -4.01 -1.37 -14.58
C SER A 167 -3.68 0.05 -15.03
N PRO A 168 -2.54 0.27 -15.73
CA PRO A 168 -2.33 1.51 -16.45
C PRO A 168 -3.55 1.73 -17.35
N CYS A 169 -4.08 2.94 -17.37
CA CYS A 169 -5.19 3.30 -18.23
C CYS A 169 -4.73 3.29 -19.70
N LEU A 170 -4.55 2.12 -20.26
CA LEU A 170 -4.74 1.87 -21.68
C LEU A 170 -6.26 1.82 -21.84
N LEU A 171 -6.84 3.01 -21.99
CA LEU A 171 -8.23 3.24 -22.23
C LEU A 171 -8.76 2.16 -23.19
N TYR A 172 -9.69 1.34 -22.82
CA TYR A 172 -10.44 0.40 -23.65
C TYR A 172 -9.95 -1.05 -23.83
N THR A 173 -8.95 -1.55 -23.10
CA THR A 173 -8.53 -2.96 -23.29
C THR A 173 -8.73 -3.85 -22.05
N SER A 174 -9.18 -3.33 -20.94
CA SER A 174 -9.61 -4.18 -19.82
C SER A 174 -11.12 -4.38 -19.96
N PRO A 175 -11.60 -5.61 -20.18
CA PRO A 175 -13.04 -5.85 -20.27
C PRO A 175 -13.69 -5.36 -18.97
N SER A 176 -14.78 -4.61 -19.12
CA SER A 176 -15.63 -4.23 -18.00
C SER A 176 -16.02 -5.48 -17.20
N PRO A 177 -16.25 -5.41 -15.89
CA PRO A 177 -16.85 -6.53 -15.15
C PRO A 177 -18.13 -7.06 -15.79
N ARG A 178 -18.80 -6.29 -16.64
CA ARG A 178 -19.96 -6.71 -17.46
C ARG A 178 -19.52 -7.60 -18.64
N ASP A 179 -18.37 -7.33 -19.24
CA ASP A 179 -17.86 -8.07 -20.41
C ASP A 179 -17.22 -9.40 -20.01
N ALA A 180 -16.80 -9.55 -18.75
CA ALA A 180 -16.26 -10.80 -18.20
C ALA A 180 -17.34 -11.91 -18.06
N HIS A 181 -18.63 -11.61 -18.23
CA HIS A 181 -19.71 -12.59 -18.21
C HIS A 181 -19.87 -13.33 -19.55
N GLU A 182 -19.46 -12.75 -20.68
CA GLU A 182 -19.63 -13.37 -22.00
C GLU A 182 -18.53 -14.34 -22.38
N SER A 183 -17.36 -14.29 -21.73
CA SER A 183 -16.20 -15.14 -22.06
C SER A 183 -16.18 -16.52 -21.38
N ARG A 184 -17.24 -16.92 -20.66
CA ARG A 184 -17.37 -18.24 -20.01
C ARG A 184 -18.55 -19.01 -20.54
N MET A 185 -18.58 -19.27 -21.83
CA MET A 185 -19.33 -20.41 -22.35
C MET A 185 -18.57 -21.69 -22.03
N PRO A 186 -19.18 -22.69 -21.41
CA PRO A 186 -18.56 -24.00 -21.33
C PRO A 186 -18.46 -24.56 -22.75
N SER A 187 -17.24 -24.94 -23.17
CA SER A 187 -17.08 -25.76 -24.33
C SER A 187 -17.82 -27.07 -24.07
N SER A 188 -18.92 -27.27 -24.77
CA SER A 188 -19.61 -28.54 -24.85
C SER A 188 -18.68 -29.50 -25.57
N ALA A 189 -18.24 -30.56 -24.91
CA ALA A 189 -17.85 -31.81 -25.50
C ALA A 189 -18.87 -32.85 -25.14
#